data_fca4faacb04b8826fd240a5e82deda7f
#
_entry.id   fca4faacb04b8826fd240a5e82deda7f
#
_cell.length_a   1.000
_cell.length_b   1.000
_cell.length_c   1.000
_cell.angle_alpha   90.00
_cell.angle_beta   90.00
_cell.angle_gamma   90.00
#
_symmetry.space_group_name_H-M   'P 1'
#
loop_
_entity.id
_entity.type
_entity.pdbx_description
1 polymer ?
#
loop_
_entity_poly.entity_id
_entity_poly.type
_entity_poly.pdbx_seq_one_letter_code
_entity_poly.pdbx_strand_id
1 'polypeptide(L)'
;MTTNRREFLKTSAAASGVAVLGMYLPGFGGQEAQAAGSLHTPNVWVHIADDNTITLLSHMSEMGQGVHTSLPMLIAEELNVDVNSVKVATAPANPAYVNGLLGAQITGGSTAIRDAWEK
;
A
#
# COMPACT_ATOMS: atom_id res chain seq x y z
N MET A 1 -15.08 -25.06 -17.46
CA MET A 1 -13.73 -24.91 -16.88
C MET A 1 -13.85 -23.98 -15.68
N THR A 2 -13.81 -24.52 -14.48
CA THR A 2 -13.89 -23.72 -13.24
C THR A 2 -12.48 -23.31 -12.86
N THR A 3 -12.11 -22.08 -13.18
CA THR A 3 -10.82 -21.52 -12.80
C THR A 3 -10.81 -21.33 -11.29
N ASN A 4 -9.94 -22.03 -10.59
CA ASN A 4 -9.77 -21.92 -9.15
C ASN A 4 -9.11 -20.56 -8.84
N ARG A 5 -9.52 -19.89 -7.73
CA ARG A 5 -8.96 -18.60 -7.28
C ARG A 5 -7.44 -18.58 -7.24
N ARG A 6 -6.82 -19.71 -6.88
CA ARG A 6 -5.36 -19.85 -6.83
C ARG A 6 -4.73 -19.84 -8.23
N GLU A 7 -5.39 -20.40 -9.23
CA GLU A 7 -4.88 -20.38 -10.63
C GLU A 7 -5.10 -19.02 -11.27
N PHE A 8 -6.21 -18.35 -10.97
CA PHE A 8 -6.43 -16.96 -11.39
C PHE A 8 -5.33 -16.04 -10.85
N LEU A 9 -4.99 -16.16 -9.56
CA LEU A 9 -3.92 -15.36 -8.96
C LEU A 9 -2.54 -15.69 -9.55
N LYS A 10 -2.26 -16.95 -9.88
CA LYS A 10 -1.00 -17.32 -10.53
C LYS A 10 -0.88 -16.78 -11.95
N THR A 11 -1.97 -16.82 -12.72
CA THR A 11 -1.98 -16.30 -14.10
C THR A 11 -1.94 -14.77 -14.14
N SER A 12 -2.59 -14.09 -13.22
CA SER A 12 -2.49 -12.63 -13.13
C SER A 12 -1.12 -12.16 -12.64
N ALA A 13 -0.48 -12.87 -11.71
CA ALA A 13 0.88 -12.59 -11.27
C ALA A 13 1.92 -12.79 -12.40
N ALA A 14 1.74 -13.82 -13.24
CA ALA A 14 2.59 -14.04 -14.41
C ALA A 14 2.40 -12.98 -15.50
N ALA A 15 1.19 -12.46 -15.68
CA ALA A 15 0.88 -11.40 -16.63
C ALA A 15 1.40 -10.02 -16.17
N SER A 16 1.39 -9.74 -14.87
CA SER A 16 1.92 -8.48 -14.32
C SER A 16 3.46 -8.44 -14.29
N GLY A 17 4.13 -9.59 -14.19
CA GLY A 17 5.60 -9.66 -14.27
C GLY A 17 6.15 -9.20 -15.63
N VAL A 18 5.39 -9.30 -16.71
CA VAL A 18 5.78 -8.84 -18.05
C VAL A 18 5.56 -7.33 -18.22
N ALA A 19 4.58 -6.76 -17.53
CA ALA A 19 4.26 -5.32 -17.64
C ALA A 19 5.24 -4.43 -16.87
N VAL A 20 5.88 -4.94 -15.82
CA VAL A 20 6.85 -4.18 -15.00
C VAL A 20 8.20 -4.00 -15.72
N LEU A 21 8.55 -4.88 -16.68
CA LEU A 21 9.78 -4.75 -17.46
C LEU A 21 9.78 -3.60 -18.49
N GLY A 22 8.63 -2.98 -18.74
CA GLY A 22 8.48 -1.91 -19.73
C GLY A 22 8.73 -0.48 -19.23
N MET A 23 8.85 -0.24 -17.93
CA MET A 23 9.09 1.09 -17.38
C MET A 23 10.51 1.26 -16.81
N TYR A 24 11.52 0.85 -17.55
CA TYR A 24 12.89 1.24 -17.26
C TYR A 24 13.13 2.64 -17.84
N LEU A 25 12.98 3.66 -17.02
CA LEU A 25 13.41 5.01 -17.37
C LEU A 25 14.92 5.13 -17.13
N PRO A 26 15.75 5.35 -18.15
CA PRO A 26 17.18 5.57 -17.96
C PRO A 26 17.39 6.95 -17.32
N GLY A 27 17.85 6.98 -16.07
CA GLY A 27 18.19 8.24 -15.40
C GLY A 27 18.06 8.28 -13.90
N PHE A 28 17.44 7.29 -13.25
CA PHE A 28 17.46 7.19 -11.79
C PHE A 28 18.53 6.19 -11.36
N GLY A 29 19.62 6.71 -10.80
CA GLY A 29 20.75 5.95 -10.31
C GLY A 29 20.36 4.83 -9.36
N GLY A 30 20.84 3.64 -9.67
CA GLY A 30 20.50 2.42 -8.98
C GLY A 30 20.88 2.45 -7.51
N GLN A 31 19.92 2.20 -6.67
CA GLN A 31 20.14 1.52 -5.42
C GLN A 31 19.73 0.07 -5.70
N GLU A 32 20.72 -0.81 -5.65
CA GLU A 32 20.49 -2.26 -5.84
C GLU A 32 19.43 -2.70 -4.83
N ALA A 33 18.23 -2.94 -5.33
CA ALA A 33 17.21 -3.63 -4.56
C ALA A 33 17.70 -5.06 -4.38
N GLN A 34 18.32 -5.34 -3.23
CA GLN A 34 18.51 -6.72 -2.77
C GLN A 34 17.16 -7.41 -2.83
N ALA A 35 17.17 -8.62 -3.37
CA ALA A 35 16.03 -9.47 -3.58
C ALA A 35 15.17 -9.62 -2.30
N ALA A 36 14.36 -8.62 -2.04
CA ALA A 36 13.16 -8.77 -1.26
C ALA A 36 12.15 -9.47 -2.14
N GLY A 37 11.48 -10.48 -1.63
CA GLY A 37 10.43 -11.18 -2.33
C GLY A 37 9.50 -10.21 -3.06
N SER A 38 8.86 -10.65 -4.12
CA SER A 38 8.06 -9.77 -4.97
C SER A 38 7.00 -9.05 -4.13
N LEU A 39 7.11 -7.73 -4.02
CA LEU A 39 6.10 -6.89 -3.37
C LEU A 39 4.97 -6.68 -4.37
N HIS A 40 3.80 -7.19 -4.05
CA HIS A 40 2.60 -6.81 -4.76
C HIS A 40 2.08 -5.51 -4.16
N THR A 41 2.11 -4.43 -4.94
CA THR A 41 1.61 -3.11 -4.53
C THR A 41 0.30 -2.81 -5.26
N PRO A 42 -0.86 -3.12 -4.66
CA PRO A 42 -2.16 -2.81 -5.26
C PRO A 42 -2.30 -1.31 -5.56
N ASN A 43 -1.75 -0.49 -4.68
CA ASN A 43 -1.66 0.96 -4.83
C ASN A 43 -0.47 1.49 -4.02
N VAL A 44 -0.25 2.80 -4.00
CA VAL A 44 0.86 3.44 -3.28
C VAL A 44 0.76 3.35 -1.75
N TRP A 45 -0.42 2.98 -1.23
CA TRP A 45 -0.73 2.96 0.20
C TRP A 45 -0.55 1.58 0.82
N VAL A 46 -0.76 0.51 0.04
CA VAL A 46 -0.79 -0.86 0.55
C VAL A 46 0.24 -1.72 -0.17
N HIS A 47 1.12 -2.33 0.59
CA HIS A 47 2.12 -3.28 0.12
C HIS A 47 1.81 -4.66 0.69
N ILE A 48 1.80 -5.67 -0.16
CA ILE A 48 1.62 -7.07 0.22
C ILE A 48 2.88 -7.84 -0.20
N ALA A 49 3.57 -8.41 0.78
CA ALA A 49 4.77 -9.20 0.54
C ALA A 49 4.41 -10.69 0.26
N ASP A 50 5.34 -11.44 -0.30
CA ASP A 50 5.14 -12.86 -0.64
C ASP A 50 4.87 -13.75 0.59
N ASP A 51 5.26 -13.29 1.78
CA ASP A 51 4.97 -13.94 3.06
C ASP A 51 3.59 -13.57 3.63
N ASN A 52 2.75 -12.88 2.83
CA ASN A 52 1.47 -12.31 3.20
C ASN A 52 1.55 -11.19 4.26
N THR A 53 2.71 -10.62 4.50
CA THR A 53 2.81 -9.40 5.32
C THR A 53 2.15 -8.25 4.57
N ILE A 54 1.16 -7.63 5.20
CA ILE A 54 0.45 -6.45 4.68
C ILE A 54 1.03 -5.23 5.38
N THR A 55 1.47 -4.23 4.63
CA THR A 55 1.99 -2.97 5.17
C THR A 55 1.20 -1.81 4.61
N LEU A 56 0.59 -1.03 5.50
CA LEU A 56 -0.05 0.24 5.18
C LEU A 56 0.97 1.38 5.33
N LEU A 57 1.16 2.18 4.29
CA LEU A 57 1.92 3.42 4.33
C LEU A 57 1.01 4.57 4.76
N SER A 58 1.10 4.95 6.03
CA SER A 58 0.30 6.05 6.58
C SER A 58 0.95 7.39 6.26
N HIS A 59 0.22 8.27 5.59
CA HIS A 59 0.62 9.67 5.36
C HIS A 59 0.34 10.58 6.57
N MET A 60 -0.33 10.03 7.59
CA MET A 60 -0.67 10.73 8.83
C MET A 60 0.26 10.31 9.96
N SER A 61 0.67 11.26 10.76
CA SER A 61 1.45 11.00 11.98
C SER A 61 0.53 10.55 13.11
N GLU A 62 0.98 9.57 13.90
CA GLU A 62 0.33 9.20 15.16
C GLU A 62 0.79 10.18 16.25
N MET A 63 -0.18 10.76 16.93
CA MET A 63 0.02 11.72 18.03
C MET A 63 -0.82 11.35 19.26
N GLY A 64 -1.30 10.10 19.31
CA GLY A 64 -2.25 9.62 20.31
C GLY A 64 -3.73 9.73 19.88
N GLN A 65 -4.01 10.15 18.63
CA GLN A 65 -5.36 10.25 18.10
C GLN A 65 -5.87 8.94 17.48
N GLY A 66 -5.05 7.88 17.43
CA GLY A 66 -5.45 6.54 17.00
C GLY A 66 -5.49 6.32 15.50
N VAL A 67 -4.80 7.12 14.69
CA VAL A 67 -4.78 6.96 13.23
C VAL A 67 -4.07 5.66 12.81
N HIS A 68 -3.03 5.26 13.53
CA HIS A 68 -2.34 3.99 13.30
C HIS A 68 -3.13 2.75 13.77
N THR A 69 -4.31 2.95 14.35
CA THR A 69 -5.28 1.89 14.63
C THR A 69 -6.41 1.93 13.62
N SER A 70 -6.98 3.10 13.38
CA SER A 70 -8.17 3.25 12.55
C SER A 70 -7.92 3.02 11.06
N LEU A 71 -6.79 3.46 10.50
CA LEU A 71 -6.47 3.19 9.09
C LEU A 71 -6.23 1.70 8.80
N PRO A 72 -5.45 0.96 9.62
CA PRO A 72 -5.35 -0.50 9.46
C PRO A 72 -6.69 -1.23 9.56
N MET A 73 -7.62 -0.76 10.39
CA MET A 73 -8.96 -1.38 10.49
C MET A 73 -9.73 -1.26 9.18
N LEU A 74 -9.65 -0.12 8.47
CA LEU A 74 -10.27 0.03 7.16
C LEU A 74 -9.67 -0.95 6.14
N ILE A 75 -8.35 -1.03 6.07
CA ILE A 75 -7.67 -1.94 5.15
C ILE A 75 -7.96 -3.41 5.48
N ALA A 76 -7.96 -3.76 6.76
CA ALA A 76 -8.26 -5.12 7.20
C ALA A 76 -9.69 -5.54 6.84
N GLU A 77 -10.66 -4.63 6.96
CA GLU A 77 -12.06 -4.86 6.56
C GLU A 77 -12.17 -5.08 5.05
N GLU A 78 -11.56 -4.21 4.23
CA GLU A 78 -11.60 -4.32 2.77
C GLU A 78 -10.89 -5.59 2.26
N LEU A 79 -9.79 -5.97 2.88
CA LEU A 79 -9.04 -7.17 2.52
C LEU A 79 -9.58 -8.46 3.18
N ASN A 80 -10.55 -8.33 4.09
CA ASN A 80 -11.10 -9.44 4.89
C ASN A 80 -9.99 -10.24 5.62
N VAL A 81 -9.12 -9.52 6.32
CA VAL A 81 -8.02 -10.09 7.11
C VAL A 81 -8.06 -9.63 8.56
N ASP A 82 -7.30 -10.30 9.44
CA ASP A 82 -7.15 -9.83 10.82
C ASP A 82 -6.39 -8.50 10.85
N VAL A 83 -6.90 -7.51 11.57
CA VAL A 83 -6.28 -6.20 11.73
C VAL A 83 -4.85 -6.29 12.28
N ASN A 84 -4.58 -7.30 13.12
CA ASN A 84 -3.24 -7.53 13.67
C ASN A 84 -2.22 -8.00 12.62
N SER A 85 -2.68 -8.44 11.44
CA SER A 85 -1.80 -8.79 10.33
C SER A 85 -1.35 -7.58 9.51
N VAL A 86 -1.98 -6.41 9.71
CA VAL A 86 -1.65 -5.18 9.00
C VAL A 86 -0.63 -4.37 9.78
N LYS A 87 0.58 -4.23 9.24
CA LYS A 87 1.63 -3.36 9.77
C LYS A 87 1.42 -1.93 9.26
N VAL A 88 1.83 -0.96 10.08
CA VAL A 88 1.82 0.46 9.68
C VAL A 88 3.25 0.95 9.56
N ALA A 89 3.55 1.63 8.46
CA ALA A 89 4.78 2.37 8.27
C ALA A 89 4.45 3.81 7.87
N THR A 90 5.32 4.75 8.23
CA THR A 90 5.14 6.15 7.82
C THR A 90 5.46 6.29 6.33
N ALA A 91 4.56 6.89 5.59
CA ALA A 91 4.78 7.19 4.18
C ALA A 91 5.89 8.24 4.01
N PRO A 92 6.75 8.10 3.01
CA PRO A 92 7.76 9.12 2.72
C PRO A 92 7.13 10.42 2.24
N ALA A 93 7.88 11.52 2.28
CA ALA A 93 7.45 12.79 1.70
C ALA A 93 7.36 12.65 0.17
N ASN A 94 6.12 12.59 -0.34
CA ASN A 94 5.86 12.42 -1.76
C ASN A 94 4.48 12.99 -2.11
N PRO A 95 4.31 13.64 -3.27
CA PRO A 95 3.01 14.14 -3.74
C PRO A 95 1.89 13.10 -3.78
N ALA A 96 2.21 11.81 -3.94
CA ALA A 96 1.22 10.72 -3.90
C ALA A 96 0.52 10.59 -2.55
N TYR A 97 1.13 11.07 -1.47
CA TYR A 97 0.60 10.98 -0.10
C TYR A 97 -0.02 12.29 0.40
N VAL A 98 -0.31 13.22 -0.48
CA VAL A 98 -0.98 14.48 -0.13
C VAL A 98 -2.38 14.19 0.36
N ASN A 99 -2.77 14.82 1.49
CA ASN A 99 -4.15 14.85 1.95
C ASN A 99 -4.97 15.72 0.99
N GLY A 100 -5.92 15.12 0.31
CA GLY A 100 -6.73 15.80 -0.71
C GLY A 100 -7.61 16.92 -0.14
N LEU A 101 -7.97 16.85 1.14
CA LEU A 101 -8.79 17.87 1.81
C LEU A 101 -7.98 19.10 2.26
N LEU A 102 -6.66 18.92 2.48
CA LEU A 102 -5.78 19.97 3.00
C LEU A 102 -4.72 20.43 1.98
N GLY A 103 -4.54 19.72 0.87
CA GLY A 103 -3.59 20.05 -0.17
C GLY A 103 -2.11 19.88 0.20
N ALA A 104 -1.81 19.16 1.29
CA ALA A 104 -0.45 18.91 1.76
C ALA A 104 -0.39 17.55 2.49
N GLN A 105 0.81 16.98 2.64
CA GLN A 105 1.02 15.82 3.50
C GLN A 105 1.11 16.30 4.94
N ILE A 106 -0.02 16.39 5.60
CA ILE A 106 -0.20 17.00 6.92
C ILE A 106 -1.23 16.23 7.73
N THR A 107 -1.01 16.17 9.05
CA THR A 107 -1.94 15.57 10.01
C THR A 107 -2.72 16.65 10.74
N GLY A 108 -4.04 16.66 10.60
CA GLY A 108 -4.89 17.63 11.26
C GLY A 108 -6.32 17.67 10.73
N GLY A 109 -7.15 18.54 11.34
CA GLY A 109 -8.50 18.81 10.86
C GLY A 109 -9.45 17.61 10.86
N SER A 110 -9.18 16.55 11.60
CA SER A 110 -9.94 15.29 11.58
C SER A 110 -10.15 14.73 10.18
N THR A 111 -9.14 14.85 9.33
CA THR A 111 -9.23 14.47 7.91
C THR A 111 -8.72 13.06 7.63
N ALA A 112 -8.04 12.40 8.56
CA ALA A 112 -7.35 11.14 8.31
C ALA A 112 -8.26 10.06 7.67
N ILE A 113 -9.38 9.75 8.31
CA ILE A 113 -10.34 8.76 7.79
C ILE A 113 -11.10 9.31 6.59
N ARG A 114 -11.51 10.56 6.62
CA ARG A 114 -12.29 11.20 5.54
C ARG A 114 -11.51 11.25 4.23
N ASP A 115 -10.22 11.49 4.29
CA ASP A 115 -9.34 11.52 3.12
C ASP A 115 -8.98 10.11 2.65
N ALA A 116 -8.84 9.16 3.57
CA ALA A 116 -8.47 7.78 3.24
C ALA A 116 -9.64 6.94 2.70
N TRP A 117 -10.89 7.35 2.95
CA TRP A 117 -12.08 6.56 2.63
C TRP A 117 -12.22 6.22 1.14
N GLU A 118 -11.72 7.08 0.27
CA GLU A 118 -11.84 6.94 -1.19
C GLU A 118 -10.48 6.65 -1.88
N LYS A 119 -9.43 6.35 -1.11
CA LYS A 119 -8.09 6.03 -1.61
C LYS A 119 -7.80 4.55 -1.55
#